data_472c5ff81b21b7e9e7cec56d48621a1e
#
_entry.id   472c5ff81b21b7e9e7cec56d48621a1e
#
_cell.length_a   1.000
_cell.length_b   1.000
_cell.length_c   1.000
_cell.angle_alpha   90.00
_cell.angle_beta   90.00
_cell.angle_gamma   90.00
#
_symmetry.space_group_name_H-M   'P 1'
#
loop_
_entity.id
_entity.type
_entity.pdbx_description
1 polymer ?
#
loop_
_entity_poly.entity_id
_entity_poly.type
_entity_poly.pdbx_seq_one_letter_code
_entity_poly.pdbx_strand_id
1 'polypeptide(L)'
;MQAPFDTVGAILSALLLGSTIMAANSLQNATSQFGSLCWMALAALSGMAFIWQIRRTDHPLLPPTMFKNERFTLAAFTSMIAFVSQGITFIALPFLFQSEYGYSPVVSALLFTPWPLGIVLIAPHAGRWADTISAPAISTLGLVIFVVGLILLATLPARPSMWDICLRSLVCGI
;
A
#
# COMPACT_ATOMS: atom_id res chain seq x y z
N MET A 1 20.45 -25.91 -8.16
CA MET A 1 21.29 -24.73 -8.46
C MET A 1 20.41 -23.52 -8.20
N GLN A 2 20.79 -22.61 -7.28
CA GLN A 2 20.04 -21.37 -7.04
C GLN A 2 20.28 -20.45 -8.25
N ALA A 3 19.18 -19.94 -8.84
CA ALA A 3 19.27 -18.94 -9.91
C ALA A 3 20.01 -17.69 -9.39
N PRO A 4 20.90 -17.08 -10.18
CA PRO A 4 21.61 -15.87 -9.76
C PRO A 4 20.60 -14.74 -9.48
N PHE A 5 20.77 -14.08 -8.34
CA PHE A 5 19.94 -12.95 -7.96
C PHE A 5 20.20 -11.74 -8.88
N ASP A 6 19.14 -11.14 -9.43
CA ASP A 6 19.25 -9.95 -10.28
C ASP A 6 19.52 -8.69 -9.43
N THR A 7 20.78 -8.50 -9.04
CA THR A 7 21.21 -7.32 -8.25
C THR A 7 21.05 -6.02 -9.02
N VAL A 8 21.23 -6.01 -10.34
CA VAL A 8 21.07 -4.82 -11.18
C VAL A 8 19.61 -4.39 -11.22
N GLY A 9 18.69 -5.35 -11.43
CA GLY A 9 17.26 -5.09 -11.37
C GLY A 9 16.82 -4.59 -9.99
N ALA A 10 17.38 -5.12 -8.91
CA ALA A 10 17.09 -4.65 -7.54
C ALA A 10 17.54 -3.19 -7.31
N ILE A 11 18.74 -2.82 -7.76
CA ILE A 11 19.25 -1.44 -7.65
C ILE A 11 18.40 -0.50 -8.50
N LEU A 12 18.09 -0.87 -9.75
CA LEU A 12 17.28 -0.04 -10.64
C LEU A 12 15.85 0.17 -10.11
N SER A 13 15.23 -0.84 -9.52
CA SER A 13 13.92 -0.71 -8.88
C SER A 13 13.96 0.22 -7.65
N ALA A 14 15.00 0.11 -6.83
CA ALA A 14 15.20 1.00 -5.68
C ALA A 14 15.42 2.46 -6.12
N LEU A 15 16.22 2.68 -7.16
CA LEU A 15 16.43 4.01 -7.75
C LEU A 15 15.14 4.57 -8.35
N LEU A 16 14.37 3.76 -9.06
CA LEU A 16 13.09 4.16 -9.64
C LEU A 16 12.11 4.61 -8.55
N LEU A 17 11.90 3.80 -7.53
CA LEU A 17 11.00 4.12 -6.43
C LEU A 17 11.47 5.34 -5.63
N GLY A 18 12.75 5.38 -5.26
CA GLY A 18 13.32 6.49 -4.51
C GLY A 18 13.25 7.81 -5.27
N SER A 19 13.62 7.83 -6.56
CA SER A 19 13.55 9.04 -7.38
C SER A 19 12.11 9.49 -7.65
N THR A 20 11.16 8.56 -7.79
CA THR A 20 9.73 8.89 -7.94
C THR A 20 9.18 9.55 -6.67
N ILE A 21 9.53 9.05 -5.49
CA ILE A 21 9.13 9.65 -4.20
C ILE A 21 9.76 11.04 -4.05
N MET A 22 11.04 11.20 -4.39
CA MET A 22 11.72 12.48 -4.31
C MET A 22 11.16 13.49 -5.32
N ALA A 23 10.80 13.05 -6.53
CA ALA A 23 10.12 13.89 -7.51
C ALA A 23 8.77 14.39 -6.97
N ALA A 24 7.94 13.49 -6.42
CA ALA A 24 6.65 13.86 -5.84
C ALA A 24 6.81 14.85 -4.67
N ASN A 25 7.77 14.61 -3.77
CA ASN A 25 8.06 15.49 -2.64
C ASN A 25 8.55 16.88 -3.09
N SER A 26 9.42 16.94 -4.10
CA SER A 26 9.96 18.21 -4.61
C SER A 26 8.89 19.05 -5.30
N LEU A 27 7.89 18.45 -5.93
CA LEU A 27 6.75 19.13 -6.52
C LEU A 27 5.83 19.75 -5.46
N GLN A 28 5.62 19.06 -4.33
CA GLN A 28 4.78 19.55 -3.23
C GLN A 28 5.41 20.72 -2.47
N ASN A 29 6.72 20.65 -2.24
CA ASN A 29 7.43 21.62 -1.39
C ASN A 29 7.94 22.85 -2.14
N ALA A 30 7.56 23.05 -3.42
CA ALA A 30 8.04 24.15 -4.28
C ALA A 30 9.58 24.34 -4.24
N THR A 31 10.31 23.26 -3.96
CA THR A 31 11.78 23.22 -4.04
C THR A 31 12.15 23.54 -5.48
N SER A 32 13.32 24.12 -5.74
CA SER A 32 13.68 24.67 -7.04
C SER A 32 13.19 23.83 -8.23
N GLN A 33 12.59 24.45 -9.25
CA GLN A 33 12.09 23.76 -10.44
C GLN A 33 13.15 22.84 -11.07
N PHE A 34 14.41 23.25 -11.00
CA PHE A 34 15.54 22.44 -11.47
C PHE A 34 15.68 21.14 -10.68
N GLY A 35 15.54 21.17 -9.37
CA GLY A 35 15.57 19.96 -8.51
C GLY A 35 14.47 18.97 -8.84
N SER A 36 13.25 19.48 -9.06
CA SER A 36 12.10 18.62 -9.44
C SER A 36 12.32 17.96 -10.79
N LEU A 37 12.83 18.70 -11.77
CA LEU A 37 13.15 18.16 -13.11
C LEU A 37 14.25 17.09 -13.04
N CYS A 38 15.29 17.29 -12.22
CA CYS A 38 16.35 16.29 -12.05
C CYS A 38 15.80 14.98 -11.46
N TRP A 39 14.94 15.03 -10.44
CA TRP A 39 14.33 13.83 -9.86
C TRP A 39 13.38 13.13 -10.83
N MET A 40 12.60 13.88 -11.62
CA MET A 40 11.73 13.32 -12.66
C MET A 40 12.54 12.66 -13.77
N ALA A 41 13.63 13.30 -14.22
CA ALA A 41 14.53 12.73 -15.21
C ALA A 41 15.18 11.44 -14.70
N LEU A 42 15.64 11.43 -13.46
CA LEU A 42 16.24 10.24 -12.83
C LEU A 42 15.20 9.10 -12.72
N ALA A 43 13.96 9.40 -12.34
CA ALA A 43 12.87 8.42 -12.30
C ALA A 43 12.59 7.83 -13.69
N ALA A 44 12.52 8.68 -14.72
CA ALA A 44 12.29 8.23 -16.09
C ALA A 44 13.45 7.38 -16.62
N LEU A 45 14.69 7.78 -16.38
CA LEU A 45 15.89 7.05 -16.82
C LEU A 45 16.01 5.70 -16.10
N SER A 46 15.83 5.67 -14.78
CA SER A 46 15.87 4.43 -14.01
C SER A 46 14.73 3.48 -14.37
N GLY A 47 13.54 4.00 -14.67
CA GLY A 47 12.41 3.22 -15.18
C GLY A 47 12.68 2.59 -16.54
N MET A 48 13.22 3.37 -17.50
CA MET A 48 13.62 2.86 -18.81
C MET A 48 14.73 1.79 -18.69
N ALA A 49 15.73 2.05 -17.85
CA ALA A 49 16.80 1.10 -17.60
C ALA A 49 16.28 -0.18 -16.95
N PHE A 50 15.34 -0.08 -16.02
CA PHE A 50 14.70 -1.23 -15.38
C PHE A 50 13.91 -2.09 -16.36
N ILE A 51 13.10 -1.46 -17.22
CA ILE A 51 12.36 -2.17 -18.29
C ILE A 51 13.33 -2.85 -19.28
N TRP A 52 14.41 -2.17 -19.62
CA TRP A 52 15.43 -2.74 -20.50
C TRP A 52 16.15 -3.93 -19.86
N GLN A 53 16.50 -3.85 -18.56
CA GLN A 53 17.09 -4.92 -17.78
C GLN A 53 16.18 -6.15 -17.71
N ILE A 54 14.88 -5.97 -17.38
CA ILE A 54 13.90 -7.06 -17.34
C ILE A 54 13.80 -7.81 -18.66
N ARG A 55 13.95 -7.10 -19.79
CA ARG A 55 13.87 -7.72 -21.13
C ARG A 55 15.13 -8.48 -21.53
N ARG A 56 16.27 -8.22 -20.88
CA ARG A 56 17.57 -8.81 -21.21
C ARG A 56 18.02 -9.91 -20.26
N THR A 57 17.47 -9.96 -19.07
CA THR A 57 17.87 -10.89 -18.02
C THR A 57 17.06 -12.18 -18.13
N ASP A 58 17.73 -13.33 -18.09
CA ASP A 58 17.07 -14.64 -18.14
C ASP A 58 16.26 -14.94 -16.87
N HIS A 59 16.65 -14.34 -15.72
CA HIS A 59 15.98 -14.47 -14.43
C HIS A 59 15.64 -13.08 -13.85
N PRO A 60 14.68 -12.33 -14.46
CA PRO A 60 14.31 -11.03 -13.97
C PRO A 60 13.56 -11.13 -12.65
N LEU A 61 13.71 -10.09 -11.77
CA LEU A 61 12.97 -9.97 -10.52
C LEU A 61 11.44 -10.04 -10.72
N LEU A 62 10.96 -9.45 -11.81
CA LEU A 62 9.55 -9.48 -12.21
C LEU A 62 9.43 -10.01 -13.63
N PRO A 63 9.19 -11.31 -13.83
CA PRO A 63 9.01 -11.88 -15.16
C PRO A 63 7.77 -11.27 -15.83
N PRO A 64 7.89 -10.59 -17.00
CA PRO A 64 6.74 -10.00 -17.69
C PRO A 64 5.69 -11.04 -18.12
N THR A 65 6.08 -12.30 -18.19
CA THR A 65 5.21 -13.42 -18.50
C THR A 65 4.11 -13.64 -17.45
N MET A 66 4.35 -13.25 -16.19
CA MET A 66 3.32 -13.32 -15.14
C MET A 66 2.10 -12.47 -15.47
N PHE A 67 2.30 -11.30 -16.07
CA PHE A 67 1.22 -10.39 -16.48
C PHE A 67 0.41 -10.88 -17.69
N LYS A 68 0.86 -11.94 -18.39
CA LYS A 68 0.06 -12.62 -19.41
C LYS A 68 -1.03 -13.48 -18.79
N ASN A 69 -0.89 -13.85 -17.53
CA ASN A 69 -1.92 -14.56 -16.79
C ASN A 69 -2.95 -13.54 -16.29
N GLU A 70 -4.17 -13.61 -16.83
CA GLU A 70 -5.26 -12.71 -16.50
C GLU A 70 -5.58 -12.70 -14.99
N ARG A 71 -5.55 -13.87 -14.36
CA ARG A 71 -5.81 -14.00 -12.91
C ARG A 71 -4.76 -13.27 -12.07
N PHE A 72 -3.49 -13.38 -12.46
CA PHE A 72 -2.41 -12.67 -11.79
C PHE A 72 -2.55 -11.15 -11.96
N THR A 73 -2.83 -10.70 -13.18
CA THR A 73 -2.98 -9.28 -13.50
C THR A 73 -4.16 -8.66 -12.73
N LEU A 74 -5.30 -9.35 -12.69
CA LEU A 74 -6.46 -8.91 -11.90
C LEU A 74 -6.15 -8.86 -10.41
N ALA A 75 -5.49 -9.87 -9.86
CA ALA A 75 -5.10 -9.89 -8.45
C ALA A 75 -4.12 -8.74 -8.11
N ALA A 76 -3.12 -8.50 -8.94
CA ALA A 76 -2.16 -7.42 -8.76
C ALA A 76 -2.85 -6.04 -8.82
N PHE A 77 -3.77 -5.85 -9.77
CA PHE A 77 -4.52 -4.60 -9.91
C PHE A 77 -5.46 -4.35 -8.73
N THR A 78 -6.17 -5.39 -8.27
CA THR A 78 -7.03 -5.33 -7.10
C THR A 78 -6.24 -5.00 -5.83
N SER A 79 -5.09 -5.64 -5.65
CA SER A 79 -4.19 -5.33 -4.52
C SER A 79 -3.69 -3.89 -4.56
N MET A 80 -3.33 -3.39 -5.75
CA MET A 80 -2.89 -2.01 -5.91
C MET A 80 -3.99 -1.02 -5.49
N ILE A 81 -5.23 -1.23 -5.92
CA ILE A 81 -6.37 -0.38 -5.53
C ILE A 81 -6.61 -0.45 -4.02
N ALA A 82 -6.55 -1.64 -3.43
CA ALA A 82 -6.72 -1.82 -1.99
C ALA A 82 -5.63 -1.06 -1.20
N PHE A 83 -4.36 -1.16 -1.58
CA PHE A 83 -3.28 -0.42 -0.95
C PHE A 83 -3.40 1.10 -1.11
N VAL A 84 -3.84 1.59 -2.27
CA VAL A 84 -4.11 3.02 -2.48
C VAL A 84 -5.22 3.49 -1.56
N SER A 85 -6.33 2.74 -1.46
CA SER A 85 -7.45 3.06 -0.56
C SER A 85 -7.00 3.08 0.90
N GLN A 86 -6.20 2.09 1.30
CA GLN A 86 -5.63 2.01 2.65
C GLN A 86 -4.70 3.21 2.92
N GLY A 87 -3.83 3.56 1.98
CA GLY A 87 -2.92 4.70 2.11
C GLY A 87 -3.66 6.03 2.28
N ILE A 88 -4.72 6.26 1.48
CA ILE A 88 -5.57 7.45 1.61
C ILE A 88 -6.21 7.48 2.99
N THR A 89 -6.76 6.35 3.46
CA THR A 89 -7.42 6.27 4.75
C THR A 89 -6.45 6.48 5.92
N PHE A 90 -5.21 5.99 5.81
CA PHE A 90 -4.14 6.18 6.80
C PHE A 90 -3.78 7.66 7.00
N ILE A 91 -3.92 8.46 5.95
CA ILE A 91 -3.71 9.91 6.03
C ILE A 91 -5.00 10.60 6.50
N ALA A 92 -6.15 10.25 5.92
CA ALA A 92 -7.41 10.93 6.17
C ALA A 92 -7.93 10.77 7.61
N LEU A 93 -7.80 9.56 8.20
CA LEU A 93 -8.35 9.29 9.53
C LEU A 93 -7.71 10.13 10.66
N PRO A 94 -6.39 10.22 10.81
CA PRO A 94 -5.80 11.09 11.81
C PRO A 94 -6.16 12.55 11.63
N PHE A 95 -6.29 13.02 10.38
CA PHE A 95 -6.77 14.37 10.10
C PHE A 95 -8.23 14.56 10.54
N LEU A 96 -9.11 13.63 10.21
CA LEU A 96 -10.51 13.65 10.64
C LEU A 96 -10.61 13.71 12.18
N PHE A 97 -9.85 12.90 12.88
CA PHE A 97 -9.87 12.85 14.34
C PHE A 97 -9.39 14.18 14.96
N GLN A 98 -8.44 14.86 14.35
CA GLN A 98 -7.92 16.12 14.83
C GLN A 98 -8.82 17.30 14.43
N SER A 99 -9.28 17.36 13.17
CA SER A 99 -10.03 18.52 12.64
C SER A 99 -11.50 18.52 13.03
N GLU A 100 -12.18 17.37 12.97
CA GLU A 100 -13.61 17.29 13.23
C GLU A 100 -13.94 16.99 14.70
N TYR A 101 -13.16 16.11 15.34
CA TYR A 101 -13.43 15.68 16.71
C TYR A 101 -12.55 16.37 17.74
N GLY A 102 -11.58 17.20 17.33
CA GLY A 102 -10.71 17.98 18.22
C GLY A 102 -9.77 17.14 19.10
N TYR A 103 -9.50 15.88 18.71
CA TYR A 103 -8.56 15.05 19.47
C TYR A 103 -7.11 15.51 19.28
N SER A 104 -6.31 15.39 20.33
CA SER A 104 -4.87 15.65 20.21
C SER A 104 -4.19 14.66 19.26
N PRO A 105 -3.03 15.00 18.66
CA PRO A 105 -2.31 14.08 17.78
C PRO A 105 -2.01 12.73 18.41
N VAL A 106 -1.69 12.71 19.71
CA VAL A 106 -1.42 11.47 20.46
C VAL A 106 -2.66 10.61 20.59
N VAL A 107 -3.80 11.20 20.94
CA VAL A 107 -5.06 10.45 21.03
C VAL A 107 -5.49 9.95 19.66
N SER A 108 -5.35 10.74 18.61
CA SER A 108 -5.65 10.33 17.23
C SER A 108 -4.80 9.13 16.79
N ALA A 109 -3.52 9.11 17.14
CA ALA A 109 -2.64 7.97 16.88
C ALA A 109 -3.07 6.72 17.65
N LEU A 110 -3.45 6.86 18.92
CA LEU A 110 -3.94 5.74 19.73
C LEU A 110 -5.26 5.16 19.19
N LEU A 111 -6.18 6.01 18.75
CA LEU A 111 -7.45 5.59 18.15
C LEU A 111 -7.26 4.87 16.80
N PHE A 112 -6.19 5.18 16.10
CA PHE A 112 -5.81 4.52 14.85
C PHE A 112 -5.05 3.19 15.07
N THR A 113 -4.36 3.02 16.20
CA THR A 113 -3.52 1.85 16.52
C THR A 113 -4.22 0.48 16.40
N PRO A 114 -5.53 0.32 16.69
CA PRO A 114 -6.21 -0.96 16.50
C PRO A 114 -6.17 -1.51 15.07
N TRP A 115 -6.06 -0.66 14.05
CA TRP A 115 -5.98 -1.10 12.67
C TRP A 115 -4.69 -1.93 12.38
N PRO A 116 -3.46 -1.40 12.54
CA PRO A 116 -2.27 -2.22 12.36
C PRO A 116 -2.19 -3.42 13.32
N LEU A 117 -2.77 -3.34 14.52
CA LEU A 117 -2.88 -4.49 15.41
C LEU A 117 -3.76 -5.59 14.82
N GLY A 118 -4.88 -5.25 14.20
CA GLY A 118 -5.73 -6.21 13.47
C GLY A 118 -4.93 -6.94 12.39
N ILE A 119 -4.17 -6.20 11.58
CA ILE A 119 -3.31 -6.78 10.53
C ILE A 119 -2.32 -7.78 11.13
N VAL A 120 -1.61 -7.40 12.20
CA VAL A 120 -0.60 -8.26 12.84
C VAL A 120 -1.23 -9.55 13.40
N LEU A 121 -2.43 -9.45 13.97
CA LEU A 121 -3.13 -10.60 14.53
C LEU A 121 -3.67 -11.55 13.45
N ILE A 122 -4.21 -11.01 12.36
CA ILE A 122 -4.89 -11.82 11.33
C ILE A 122 -3.94 -12.33 10.25
N ALA A 123 -2.88 -11.60 9.90
CA ALA A 123 -1.98 -11.98 8.80
C ALA A 123 -1.42 -13.42 8.92
N PRO A 124 -0.96 -13.91 10.10
CA PRO A 124 -0.47 -15.28 10.20
C PRO A 124 -1.58 -16.33 10.00
N HIS A 125 -2.81 -16.01 10.37
CA HIS A 125 -3.95 -16.90 10.20
C HIS A 125 -4.40 -16.92 8.74
N ALA A 126 -4.49 -15.75 8.10
CA ALA A 126 -4.81 -15.63 6.68
C ALA A 126 -3.79 -16.40 5.81
N GLY A 127 -2.49 -16.33 6.15
CA GLY A 127 -1.45 -17.12 5.49
C GLY A 127 -1.69 -18.62 5.59
N ARG A 128 -1.99 -19.14 6.79
CA ARG A 128 -2.31 -20.57 6.99
C ARG A 128 -3.59 -21.01 6.28
N TRP A 129 -4.61 -20.17 6.24
CA TRP A 129 -5.85 -20.45 5.52
C TRP A 129 -5.62 -20.47 4.01
N ALA A 130 -4.70 -19.66 3.49
CA ALA A 130 -4.32 -19.66 2.09
C ALA A 130 -3.69 -20.99 1.63
N ASP A 131 -3.12 -21.78 2.55
CA ASP A 131 -2.60 -23.12 2.25
C ASP A 131 -3.71 -24.18 2.15
N THR A 132 -4.86 -23.95 2.76
CA THR A 132 -5.97 -24.91 2.84
C THR A 132 -7.21 -24.50 2.05
N ILE A 133 -7.44 -23.22 1.89
CA ILE A 133 -8.56 -22.63 1.16
C ILE A 133 -7.99 -21.88 -0.06
N SER A 134 -8.78 -21.71 -1.11
CA SER A 134 -8.33 -20.99 -2.30
C SER A 134 -7.94 -19.55 -1.96
N ALA A 135 -6.73 -19.13 -2.34
CA ALA A 135 -6.23 -17.77 -2.10
C ALA A 135 -7.18 -16.67 -2.62
N PRO A 136 -7.85 -16.80 -3.79
CA PRO A 136 -8.85 -15.84 -4.24
C PRO A 136 -10.03 -15.67 -3.29
N ALA A 137 -10.50 -16.75 -2.64
CA ALA A 137 -11.62 -16.67 -1.71
C ALA A 137 -11.26 -15.89 -0.45
N ILE A 138 -10.05 -16.12 0.10
CA ILE A 138 -9.55 -15.39 1.27
C ILE A 138 -9.35 -13.91 0.93
N SER A 139 -8.74 -13.61 -0.23
CA SER A 139 -8.55 -12.23 -0.67
C SER A 139 -9.89 -11.50 -0.86
N THR A 140 -10.89 -12.18 -1.42
CA THR A 140 -12.23 -11.60 -1.57
C THR A 140 -12.88 -11.34 -0.22
N LEU A 141 -12.77 -12.29 0.72
CA LEU A 141 -13.30 -12.12 2.07
C LEU A 141 -12.64 -10.93 2.78
N GLY A 142 -11.31 -10.85 2.74
CA GLY A 142 -10.57 -9.72 3.31
C GLY A 142 -10.98 -8.38 2.71
N LEU A 143 -11.14 -8.29 1.39
CA LEU A 143 -11.61 -7.07 0.72
C LEU A 143 -13.04 -6.69 1.13
N VAL A 144 -13.93 -7.66 1.29
CA VAL A 144 -15.31 -7.40 1.76
C VAL A 144 -15.28 -6.85 3.20
N ILE A 145 -14.51 -7.46 4.09
CA ILE A 145 -14.35 -6.98 5.48
C ILE A 145 -13.76 -5.57 5.48
N PHE A 146 -12.74 -5.32 4.66
CA PHE A 146 -12.11 -4.01 4.53
C PHE A 146 -13.12 -2.94 4.07
N VAL A 147 -13.92 -3.22 3.04
CA VAL A 147 -14.98 -2.30 2.56
C VAL A 147 -16.03 -2.05 3.65
N VAL A 148 -16.46 -3.09 4.37
CA VAL A 148 -17.38 -2.94 5.50
C VAL A 148 -16.76 -2.05 6.59
N GLY A 149 -15.49 -2.27 6.92
CA GLY A 149 -14.74 -1.43 7.87
C GLY A 149 -14.70 0.05 7.44
N LEU A 150 -14.41 0.32 6.16
CA LEU A 150 -14.42 1.69 5.62
C LEU A 150 -15.81 2.34 5.69
N ILE A 151 -16.88 1.61 5.38
CA ILE A 151 -18.25 2.08 5.50
C ILE A 151 -18.57 2.41 6.97
N LEU A 152 -18.19 1.54 7.89
CA LEU A 152 -18.37 1.77 9.32
C LEU A 152 -17.62 3.03 9.79
N LEU A 153 -16.40 3.26 9.32
CA LEU A 153 -15.66 4.48 9.62
C LEU A 153 -16.28 5.73 8.97
N ALA A 154 -16.78 5.62 7.75
CA ALA A 154 -17.46 6.72 7.06
C ALA A 154 -18.81 7.11 7.72
N THR A 155 -19.42 6.18 8.45
CA THR A 155 -20.69 6.38 9.17
C THR A 155 -20.50 6.69 10.65
N LEU A 156 -19.35 7.23 11.05
CA LEU A 156 -19.12 7.68 12.43
C LEU A 156 -20.12 8.76 12.82
N PRO A 157 -20.73 8.68 14.03
CA PRO A 157 -21.64 9.71 14.51
C PRO A 157 -20.87 11.00 14.82
N ALA A 158 -21.59 12.13 14.94
CA ALA A 158 -20.98 13.44 15.26
C ALA A 158 -20.22 13.46 16.61
N ARG A 159 -20.50 12.56 17.51
CA ARG A 159 -19.78 12.36 18.79
C ARG A 159 -19.52 10.88 19.03
N PRO A 160 -18.53 10.28 18.36
CA PRO A 160 -18.23 8.88 18.54
C PRO A 160 -17.56 8.64 19.91
N SER A 161 -17.84 7.50 20.52
CA SER A 161 -17.04 7.06 21.67
C SER A 161 -15.67 6.57 21.17
N MET A 162 -14.63 6.70 22.00
CA MET A 162 -13.29 6.19 21.66
C MET A 162 -13.31 4.68 21.36
N TRP A 163 -14.14 3.92 22.05
CA TRP A 163 -14.31 2.48 21.84
C TRP A 163 -14.94 2.17 20.47
N ASP A 164 -15.91 2.99 20.02
CA ASP A 164 -16.54 2.81 18.70
C ASP A 164 -15.53 3.03 17.58
N ILE A 165 -14.68 4.07 17.70
CA ILE A 165 -13.59 4.33 16.74
C ILE A 165 -12.59 3.17 16.73
N CYS A 166 -12.17 2.69 17.90
CA CYS A 166 -11.20 1.59 18.01
C CYS A 166 -11.74 0.30 17.39
N LEU A 167 -13.01 -0.05 17.64
CA LEU A 167 -13.62 -1.25 17.07
C LEU A 167 -13.74 -1.19 15.55
N ARG A 168 -14.17 -0.05 15.01
CA ARG A 168 -14.28 0.14 13.56
C ARG A 168 -12.92 0.16 12.88
N SER A 169 -11.91 0.78 13.51
CA SER A 169 -10.52 0.74 13.04
C SER A 169 -9.96 -0.68 13.04
N LEU A 170 -10.27 -1.49 14.07
CA LEU A 170 -9.87 -2.88 14.14
C LEU A 170 -10.46 -3.71 12.98
N VAL A 171 -11.75 -3.51 12.67
CA VAL A 171 -12.41 -4.22 11.54
C VAL A 171 -11.70 -3.93 10.21
N CYS A 172 -11.17 -2.71 10.00
CA CYS A 172 -10.40 -2.40 8.81
C CYS A 172 -9.04 -3.13 8.76
N GLY A 173 -8.52 -3.60 9.89
CA GLY A 173 -7.26 -4.33 9.99
C GLY A 173 -7.38 -5.85 9.86
N ILE A 174 -8.60 -6.36 9.79
CA ILE A 174 -8.89 -7.80 9.66
C ILE A 174 -8.98 -8.19 8.19
#